data_76c5aaaf936fa628d0adcae8096ec425
#
_entry.id   76c5aaaf936fa628d0adcae8096ec425
#
_cell.length_a   1.000
_cell.length_b   1.000
_cell.length_c   1.000
_cell.angle_alpha   90.00
_cell.angle_beta   90.00
_cell.angle_gamma   90.00
#
_symmetry.space_group_name_H-M   'P 1'
#
loop_
_entity.id
_entity.type
_entity.pdbx_description
1 polymer ?
#
loop_
_entity_poly.entity_id
_entity_poly.type
_entity_poly.pdbx_seq_one_letter_code
_entity_poly.pdbx_strand_id
1 'polypeptide(L)' 'MKKSYKIDVDCANCANLMEQAAQKVPGVASLSVSYMALKMTVEFAEGFSPDAVMADVLKTCRKIEPDCKIFF' A
#
# COMPACT_ATOMS: atom_id res chain seq x y z
N MET A 1 9.87 7.67 -8.10
CA MET A 1 10.62 6.83 -7.13
C MET A 1 9.78 5.63 -6.75
N LYS A 2 10.39 4.46 -6.72
CA LYS A 2 9.68 3.20 -6.52
C LYS A 2 10.29 2.45 -5.35
N LYS A 3 9.46 1.99 -4.42
CA LYS A 3 9.90 1.24 -3.26
C LYS A 3 9.00 0.03 -3.03
N SER A 4 9.57 -1.03 -2.49
CA SER A 4 8.83 -2.23 -2.10
C SER A 4 8.80 -2.34 -0.59
N TYR A 5 7.66 -2.75 -0.07
CA TYR A 5 7.44 -2.91 1.37
C TYR A 5 6.91 -4.30 1.66
N LYS A 6 7.33 -4.86 2.78
CA LYS A 6 6.75 -6.11 3.25
C LYS A 6 5.41 -5.82 3.90
N ILE A 7 4.42 -6.65 3.62
CA ILE A 7 3.07 -6.49 4.19
C ILE A 7 2.63 -7.79 4.84
N ASP A 8 1.62 -7.69 5.68
CA ASP A 8 0.99 -8.85 6.31
C ASP A 8 -0.52 -8.71 6.15
N VAL A 9 -1.11 -9.57 5.33
CA VAL A 9 -2.56 -9.62 5.09
C VAL A 9 -2.98 -11.08 5.03
N ASP A 10 -4.18 -11.36 5.50
CA ASP A 10 -4.69 -12.73 5.63
C ASP A 10 -5.59 -13.15 4.47
N CYS A 11 -5.92 -12.26 3.57
CA CYS A 11 -6.94 -12.51 2.57
C CYS A 11 -6.54 -11.91 1.21
N ALA A 12 -6.58 -12.75 0.17
CA ALA A 12 -6.24 -12.31 -1.18
C ALA A 12 -7.21 -11.23 -1.68
N ASN A 13 -8.50 -11.38 -1.38
CA ASN A 13 -9.49 -10.38 -1.75
C ASN A 13 -9.25 -9.06 -1.04
N CYS A 14 -8.87 -9.11 0.23
CA CYS A 14 -8.53 -7.91 0.99
C CYS A 14 -7.32 -7.22 0.39
N ALA A 15 -6.30 -7.98 0.00
CA ALA A 15 -5.11 -7.43 -0.66
C ALA A 15 -5.47 -6.70 -1.95
N ASN A 16 -6.38 -7.26 -2.74
CA ASN A 16 -6.84 -6.65 -3.97
C ASN A 16 -7.61 -5.34 -3.71
N LEU A 17 -8.49 -5.35 -2.71
CA LEU A 17 -9.21 -4.14 -2.31
C LEU A 17 -8.28 -3.06 -1.79
N MET A 18 -7.28 -3.45 -1.01
CA MET A 18 -6.27 -2.53 -0.52
C MET A 18 -5.49 -1.88 -1.66
N GLU A 19 -5.12 -2.68 -2.66
CA GLU A 19 -4.43 -2.17 -3.84
C GLU A 19 -5.26 -1.11 -4.55
N GLN A 20 -6.53 -1.40 -4.80
CA GLN A 20 -7.42 -0.47 -5.48
C GLN A 20 -7.62 0.81 -4.69
N ALA A 21 -7.83 0.71 -3.39
CA ALA A 21 -8.04 1.88 -2.53
C ALA A 21 -6.76 2.71 -2.39
N ALA A 22 -5.62 2.05 -2.21
CA ALA A 22 -4.35 2.75 -2.01
C ALA A 22 -3.89 3.49 -3.27
N GLN A 23 -4.27 3.00 -4.45
CA GLN A 23 -3.93 3.71 -5.70
C GLN A 23 -4.57 5.09 -5.79
N LYS A 24 -5.60 5.34 -5.01
CA LYS A 24 -6.29 6.62 -4.99
C LYS A 24 -5.68 7.61 -3.98
N VAL A 25 -4.71 7.17 -3.20
CA VAL A 25 -4.06 8.03 -2.22
C VAL A 25 -3.22 9.10 -2.95
N PRO A 26 -3.36 10.38 -2.57
CA PRO A 26 -2.52 11.41 -3.18
C PRO A 26 -1.03 11.12 -2.96
N GLY A 27 -0.25 11.27 -4.01
CA GLY A 27 1.18 10.98 -3.97
C GLY A 27 1.54 9.59 -4.46
N VAL A 28 0.55 8.72 -4.70
CA VAL A 28 0.78 7.40 -5.29
C VAL A 28 0.61 7.49 -6.79
N ALA A 29 1.71 7.31 -7.54
CA ALA A 29 1.66 7.27 -8.99
C ALA A 29 1.16 5.92 -9.47
N SER A 30 1.66 4.84 -8.86
CA SER A 30 1.14 3.49 -9.09
C SER A 30 1.42 2.63 -7.87
N LEU A 31 0.64 1.58 -7.70
CA LEU A 31 0.78 0.69 -6.55
C LEU A 31 0.37 -0.72 -6.96
N SER A 32 1.15 -1.69 -6.54
CA SER A 32 0.89 -3.09 -6.82
C SER A 32 1.08 -3.90 -5.53
N VAL A 33 0.15 -4.80 -5.25
CA VAL A 33 0.23 -5.67 -4.08
C VAL A 33 0.32 -7.11 -4.56
N SER A 34 1.33 -7.83 -4.05
CA SER A 34 1.47 -9.26 -4.31
C SER A 34 1.10 -10.02 -3.04
N TYR A 35 -0.04 -10.68 -3.06
CA TYR A 35 -0.48 -11.51 -1.93
C TYR A 35 0.43 -12.72 -1.75
N MET A 36 0.87 -13.32 -2.84
CA MET A 36 1.73 -14.51 -2.78
C MET A 36 3.09 -14.20 -2.17
N ALA A 37 3.65 -13.03 -2.48
CA ALA A 37 4.94 -12.61 -1.94
C ALA A 37 4.83 -11.78 -0.67
N LEU A 38 3.62 -11.36 -0.31
CA LEU A 38 3.34 -10.45 0.81
C LEU A 38 4.18 -9.19 0.69
N LYS A 39 4.16 -8.59 -0.49
CA LYS A 39 4.89 -7.37 -0.78
C LYS A 39 3.99 -6.35 -1.47
N MET A 40 4.24 -5.10 -1.15
CA MET A 40 3.59 -3.97 -1.80
C MET A 40 4.67 -3.14 -2.49
N THR A 41 4.51 -2.93 -3.79
CA THR A 41 5.40 -2.06 -4.56
C THR A 41 4.67 -0.77 -4.85
N VAL A 42 5.25 0.35 -4.42
CA VAL A 42 4.63 1.67 -4.57
C VAL A 42 5.55 2.57 -5.38
N GLU A 43 5.00 3.18 -6.42
CA GLU A 43 5.68 4.24 -7.15
C GLU A 43 5.11 5.57 -6.70
N PHE A 44 5.98 6.43 -6.20
CA PHE A 44 5.59 7.72 -5.64
C PHE A 44 5.61 8.82 -6.70
N ALA A 45 4.60 9.67 -6.66
CA ALA A 45 4.56 10.83 -7.53
C ALA A 45 5.66 11.82 -7.12
N GLU A 46 6.13 12.58 -8.09
CA GLU A 46 7.16 13.58 -7.85
C GLU A 46 6.64 14.66 -6.90
N GLY A 47 7.49 15.09 -5.97
CA GLY A 47 7.14 16.12 -5.00
C GLY A 47 6.50 15.63 -3.72
N PHE A 48 6.31 14.32 -3.58
CA PHE A 48 5.72 13.74 -2.37
C PHE A 48 6.76 12.97 -1.58
N SER A 49 6.66 13.05 -0.24
CA SER A 49 7.51 12.28 0.65
C SER A 49 7.02 10.84 0.74
N PRO A 50 7.87 9.84 0.52
CA PRO A 50 7.46 8.44 0.64
C PRO A 50 6.87 8.11 2.01
N ASP A 51 7.46 8.63 3.09
CA ASP A 51 6.97 8.35 4.44
C ASP A 51 5.57 8.90 4.67
N ALA A 52 5.31 10.13 4.22
CA ALA A 52 3.99 10.74 4.36
C ALA A 52 2.95 9.97 3.52
N VAL A 53 3.30 9.61 2.31
CA VAL A 53 2.40 8.85 1.43
C VAL A 53 2.11 7.48 2.03
N MET A 54 3.11 6.80 2.55
CA MET A 54 2.93 5.48 3.15
C MET A 54 2.07 5.53 4.41
N ALA A 55 2.15 6.60 5.18
CA ALA A 55 1.26 6.78 6.33
C ALA A 55 -0.21 6.82 5.89
N ASP A 56 -0.50 7.52 4.80
CA ASP A 56 -1.85 7.58 4.24
C ASP A 56 -2.27 6.24 3.63
N VAL A 57 -1.35 5.55 2.96
CA VAL A 57 -1.60 4.22 2.40
C VAL A 57 -1.96 3.23 3.52
N LEU A 58 -1.19 3.22 4.60
CA LEU A 58 -1.46 2.35 5.73
C LEU A 58 -2.83 2.64 6.34
N LYS A 59 -3.15 3.91 6.52
CA LYS A 59 -4.43 4.34 7.06
C LYS A 59 -5.60 3.85 6.18
N THR A 60 -5.43 4.00 4.87
CA THR A 60 -6.43 3.54 3.89
C THR A 60 -6.59 2.03 3.93
N CYS A 61 -5.49 1.30 3.99
CA CYS A 61 -5.51 -0.15 4.05
C CYS A 61 -6.19 -0.66 5.32
N ARG A 62 -5.99 0.01 6.45
CA ARG A 62 -6.61 -0.37 7.72
C ARG A 62 -8.11 -0.15 7.77
N LYS A 63 -8.64 0.69 6.90
CA LYS A 63 -10.09 0.86 6.78
C LYS A 63 -10.73 -0.37 6.14
N ILE A 64 -9.99 -1.06 5.30
CA ILE A 64 -10.46 -2.27 4.61
C ILE A 64 -10.15 -3.50 5.45
N GLU A 65 -8.94 -3.58 5.97
CA GLU A 65 -8.45 -4.69 6.79
C GLU A 65 -7.77 -4.12 8.03
N PRO A 66 -8.46 -4.07 9.19
CA PRO A 66 -7.89 -3.50 10.41
C PRO A 66 -6.61 -4.18 10.89
N ASP A 67 -6.43 -5.46 10.53
CA ASP A 67 -5.25 -6.22 10.93
C ASP A 67 -4.09 -6.07 9.93
N CYS A 68 -4.25 -5.26 8.91
CA CYS A 68 -3.22 -5.04 7.91
C CYS A 68 -1.98 -4.40 8.53
N LYS A 69 -0.82 -4.91 8.13
CA LYS A 69 0.48 -4.36 8.54
C LYS A 69 1.32 -4.09 7.31
N ILE A 70 1.96 -2.95 7.31
CA ILE A 70 2.94 -2.57 6.28
C ILE A 70 4.22 -2.21 7.01
N PHE A 71 5.30 -2.89 6.68
CA PHE A 71 6.60 -2.69 7.34
C PHE A 71 7.42 -1.67 6.54
N PHE A 72 7.58 -0.49 7.10
CA PHE A 72 8.37 0.57 6.48
C PHE A 72 9.12 1.42 7.48
#